data_6aebc999bdf436e47309a600db13c759
#
_entry.id   6aebc999bdf436e47309a600db13c759
#
_cell.length_a   1.000
_cell.length_b   1.000
_cell.length_c   1.000
_cell.angle_alpha   90.00
_cell.angle_beta   90.00
_cell.angle_gamma   90.00
#
_symmetry.space_group_name_H-M   'P 1'
#
loop_
_entity.id
_entity.type
_entity.pdbx_description
1 polymer ?
#
loop_
_entity_poly.entity_id
_entity_poly.type
_entity_poly.pdbx_seq_one_letter_code
_entity_poly.pdbx_strand_id
1 'polypeptide(L)'
;MKHTLIVILATLAVSVMAFAHTPVESLIWKYDEVKGVNVLVPEGAMMTIARGYIKKSPMGPLADSVAEITILSMKRASAQTKQDFLSQLRRTLEGYMYYGKKKGMNGNIVDVYGSQIIDGVVHELIVFNPENGSLFSMRGSYPVDELQALDK
;
A
#
# COMPACT_ATOMS: atom_id res chain seq x y z
N MET A 1 25.34 22.81 -24.57
CA MET A 1 25.88 21.78 -23.65
C MET A 1 25.27 21.80 -22.26
N LYS A 2 25.12 22.96 -21.62
CA LYS A 2 24.51 23.05 -20.27
C LYS A 2 23.06 22.57 -20.21
N HIS A 3 22.25 22.82 -21.22
CA HIS A 3 20.84 22.42 -21.26
C HIS A 3 20.65 20.92 -21.41
N THR A 4 21.53 20.24 -22.16
CA THR A 4 21.49 18.77 -22.35
C THR A 4 21.82 18.04 -21.05
N LEU A 5 22.77 18.58 -20.27
CA LEU A 5 23.16 18.00 -18.97
C LEU A 5 22.03 18.11 -17.94
N ILE A 6 21.30 19.24 -17.92
CA ILE A 6 20.16 19.45 -17.02
C ILE A 6 19.01 18.49 -17.36
N VAL A 7 18.74 18.26 -18.63
CA VAL A 7 17.69 17.33 -19.06
C VAL A 7 18.03 15.89 -18.66
N ILE A 8 19.29 15.48 -18.79
CA ILE A 8 19.75 14.14 -18.40
C ILE A 8 19.63 13.96 -16.88
N LEU A 9 19.99 14.96 -16.09
CA LEU A 9 19.85 14.93 -14.63
C LEU A 9 18.40 14.88 -14.20
N ALA A 10 17.51 15.64 -14.85
CA ALA A 10 16.08 15.61 -14.57
C ALA A 10 15.47 14.24 -14.90
N THR A 11 15.88 13.63 -16.02
CA THR A 11 15.42 12.29 -16.43
C THR A 11 15.88 11.21 -15.43
N LEU A 12 17.12 11.29 -14.98
CA LEU A 12 17.66 10.41 -13.95
C LEU A 12 16.94 10.57 -12.60
N ALA A 13 16.64 11.80 -12.19
CA ALA A 13 15.91 12.06 -10.97
C ALA A 13 14.49 11.47 -11.01
N VAL A 14 13.79 11.60 -12.13
CA VAL A 14 12.46 11.01 -12.34
C VAL A 14 12.53 9.48 -12.29
N SER A 15 13.56 8.87 -12.92
CA SER A 15 13.75 7.43 -12.92
C SER A 15 14.03 6.90 -11.49
N VAL A 16 14.82 7.61 -10.70
CA VAL A 16 15.09 7.24 -9.30
C VAL A 16 13.83 7.38 -8.45
N MET A 17 13.01 8.41 -8.67
CA MET A 17 11.74 8.59 -7.94
C MET A 17 10.73 7.48 -8.27
N ALA A 18 10.75 6.90 -9.47
CA ALA A 18 9.85 5.80 -9.85
C ALA A 18 10.11 4.51 -9.04
N PHE A 19 11.33 4.32 -8.51
CA PHE A 19 11.73 3.19 -7.68
C PHE A 19 11.75 3.52 -6.18
N ALA A 20 11.51 4.78 -5.79
CA ALA A 20 11.49 5.17 -4.40
C ALA A 20 10.27 4.56 -3.68
N HIS A 21 10.41 4.27 -2.39
CA HIS A 21 9.31 3.86 -1.56
C HIS A 21 8.26 4.98 -1.46
N THR A 22 6.99 4.60 -1.44
CA THR A 22 5.91 5.54 -1.12
C THR A 22 6.00 5.96 0.35
N PRO A 23 5.31 7.02 0.77
CA PRO A 23 5.30 7.41 2.18
C PRO A 23 4.89 6.27 3.12
N VAL A 24 3.89 5.47 2.76
CA VAL A 24 3.46 4.34 3.58
C VAL A 24 4.50 3.23 3.58
N GLU A 25 5.09 2.89 2.44
CA GLU A 25 6.16 1.90 2.38
C GLU A 25 7.38 2.32 3.22
N SER A 26 7.76 3.59 3.17
CA SER A 26 8.85 4.13 3.98
C SER A 26 8.56 3.97 5.47
N LEU A 27 7.32 4.17 5.87
CA LEU A 27 6.89 3.94 7.25
C LEU A 27 6.97 2.45 7.62
N ILE A 28 6.52 1.56 6.73
CA ILE A 28 6.60 0.10 6.94
C ILE A 28 8.05 -0.32 7.20
N TRP A 29 8.96 0.09 6.33
CA TRP A 29 10.38 -0.31 6.44
C TRP A 29 11.07 0.27 7.67
N LYS A 30 10.60 1.41 8.18
CA LYS A 30 11.08 1.97 9.44
C LYS A 30 10.83 1.05 10.62
N TYR A 31 9.79 0.23 10.57
CA TYR A 31 9.39 -0.70 11.64
C TYR A 31 9.88 -2.13 11.44
N ASP A 32 10.55 -2.44 10.34
CA ASP A 32 10.97 -3.80 9.98
C ASP A 32 11.82 -4.48 11.07
N GLU A 33 12.71 -3.74 11.73
CA GLU A 33 13.58 -4.27 12.78
C GLU A 33 12.97 -4.19 14.18
N VAL A 34 11.77 -3.66 14.32
CA VAL A 34 11.12 -3.54 15.64
C VAL A 34 10.60 -4.89 16.09
N LYS A 35 10.84 -5.23 17.36
CA LYS A 35 10.43 -6.51 17.95
C LYS A 35 8.92 -6.73 17.80
N GLY A 36 8.54 -7.89 17.28
CA GLY A 36 7.15 -8.28 17.09
C GLY A 36 6.54 -7.80 15.80
N VAL A 37 7.29 -7.06 14.98
CA VAL A 37 6.85 -6.60 13.66
C VAL A 37 7.43 -7.53 12.59
N ASN A 38 6.59 -7.94 11.65
CA ASN A 38 7.02 -8.72 10.48
C ASN A 38 6.64 -7.95 9.22
N VAL A 39 7.60 -7.84 8.31
CA VAL A 39 7.39 -7.27 6.97
C VAL A 39 7.68 -8.35 5.93
N LEU A 40 6.78 -8.49 4.98
CA LEU A 40 6.88 -9.48 3.90
C LEU A 40 6.57 -8.82 2.56
N VAL A 41 7.42 -9.07 1.58
CA VAL A 41 7.18 -8.70 0.18
C VAL A 41 7.11 -10.00 -0.62
N PRO A 42 5.88 -10.47 -0.98
CA PRO A 42 5.74 -11.69 -1.77
C PRO A 42 6.35 -11.52 -3.17
N GLU A 43 7.06 -12.55 -3.63
CA GLU A 43 7.63 -12.62 -4.96
C GLU A 43 7.34 -13.98 -5.60
N GLY A 44 7.37 -14.06 -6.92
CA GLY A 44 7.21 -15.31 -7.65
C GLY A 44 5.92 -16.05 -7.31
N ALA A 45 6.03 -17.32 -6.92
CA ALA A 45 4.89 -18.17 -6.54
C ALA A 45 4.08 -17.60 -5.36
N MET A 46 4.75 -16.96 -4.41
CA MET A 46 4.09 -16.31 -3.26
C MET A 46 3.20 -15.15 -3.73
N MET A 47 3.62 -14.42 -4.76
CA MET A 47 2.80 -13.35 -5.33
C MET A 47 1.55 -13.91 -6.03
N THR A 48 1.67 -15.04 -6.71
CA THR A 48 0.52 -15.73 -7.32
C THR A 48 -0.50 -16.14 -6.25
N ILE A 49 -0.02 -16.68 -5.14
CA ILE A 49 -0.88 -17.05 -3.99
C ILE A 49 -1.56 -15.80 -3.41
N ALA A 50 -0.81 -14.73 -3.21
CA ALA A 50 -1.35 -13.48 -2.66
C ALA A 50 -2.45 -12.90 -3.56
N ARG A 51 -2.25 -12.87 -4.87
CA ARG A 51 -3.29 -12.45 -5.82
C ARG A 51 -4.52 -13.35 -5.77
N GLY A 52 -4.33 -14.65 -5.61
CA GLY A 52 -5.43 -15.60 -5.45
C GLY A 52 -6.31 -15.27 -4.25
N TYR A 53 -5.72 -14.86 -3.14
CA TYR A 53 -6.45 -14.40 -1.97
C TYR A 53 -7.22 -13.10 -2.24
N ILE A 54 -6.60 -12.15 -2.93
CA ILE A 54 -7.27 -10.89 -3.30
C ILE A 54 -8.48 -11.17 -4.19
N LYS A 55 -8.36 -12.10 -5.16
CA LYS A 55 -9.47 -12.48 -6.06
C LYS A 55 -10.69 -13.00 -5.33
N LYS A 56 -10.50 -13.68 -4.20
CA LYS A 56 -11.58 -14.23 -3.37
C LYS A 56 -12.20 -13.20 -2.41
N SER A 57 -11.62 -12.02 -2.30
CA SER A 57 -12.10 -10.93 -1.44
C SER A 57 -13.03 -10.00 -2.22
N PRO A 58 -13.74 -9.07 -1.53
CA PRO A 58 -14.50 -8.03 -2.21
C PRO A 58 -13.65 -7.13 -3.12
N MET A 59 -12.33 -7.13 -2.96
CA MET A 59 -11.39 -6.40 -3.82
C MET A 59 -10.93 -7.23 -5.04
N GLY A 60 -11.55 -8.39 -5.26
CA GLY A 60 -11.20 -9.32 -6.34
C GLY A 60 -11.05 -8.71 -7.73
N PRO A 61 -11.94 -7.78 -8.15
CA PRO A 61 -11.80 -7.13 -9.46
C PRO A 61 -10.48 -6.39 -9.65
N LEU A 62 -9.79 -6.01 -8.58
CA LEU A 62 -8.52 -5.28 -8.63
C LEU A 62 -7.29 -6.19 -8.62
N ALA A 63 -7.47 -7.50 -8.43
CA ALA A 63 -6.34 -8.43 -8.22
C ALA A 63 -5.32 -8.42 -9.36
N ASP A 64 -5.79 -8.36 -10.61
CA ASP A 64 -4.91 -8.37 -11.78
C ASP A 64 -4.14 -7.04 -11.96
N SER A 65 -4.60 -5.97 -11.32
CA SER A 65 -3.95 -4.67 -11.37
C SER A 65 -2.84 -4.51 -10.33
N VAL A 66 -2.73 -5.46 -9.40
CA VAL A 66 -1.70 -5.43 -8.35
C VAL A 66 -0.36 -5.85 -8.93
N ALA A 67 0.63 -4.97 -8.89
CA ALA A 67 2.00 -5.24 -9.35
C ALA A 67 2.92 -5.68 -8.20
N GLU A 68 2.79 -5.06 -7.04
CA GLU A 68 3.64 -5.31 -5.87
C GLU A 68 2.83 -5.18 -4.59
N ILE A 69 3.13 -6.04 -3.62
CA ILE A 69 2.50 -6.01 -2.29
C ILE A 69 3.58 -5.93 -1.23
N THR A 70 3.41 -5.04 -0.27
CA THR A 70 4.20 -5.02 0.96
C THR A 70 3.25 -5.26 2.14
N ILE A 71 3.54 -6.25 2.94
CA ILE A 71 2.68 -6.68 4.06
C ILE A 71 3.39 -6.41 5.37
N LEU A 72 2.71 -5.69 6.26
CA LEU A 72 3.17 -5.49 7.64
C LEU A 72 2.22 -6.20 8.59
N SER A 73 2.77 -6.99 9.49
CA SER A 73 2.02 -7.60 10.59
C SER A 73 2.57 -7.14 11.92
N MET A 74 1.67 -6.68 12.78
CA MET A 74 1.99 -6.24 14.14
C MET A 74 1.37 -7.12 15.23
N LYS A 75 0.95 -8.32 14.88
CA LYS A 75 0.24 -9.22 15.82
C LYS A 75 1.05 -9.48 17.10
N ARG A 76 2.36 -9.55 16.99
CA ARG A 76 3.27 -9.85 18.11
C ARG A 76 3.94 -8.62 18.70
N ALA A 77 3.62 -7.44 18.19
CA ALA A 77 4.20 -6.19 18.68
C ALA A 77 3.56 -5.77 20.01
N SER A 78 4.32 -4.99 20.80
CA SER A 78 3.80 -4.42 22.04
C SER A 78 2.68 -3.40 21.76
N ALA A 79 1.84 -3.14 22.76
CA ALA A 79 0.80 -2.11 22.67
C ALA A 79 1.40 -0.73 22.35
N GLN A 80 2.55 -0.42 22.92
CA GLN A 80 3.24 0.84 22.65
C GLN A 80 3.69 0.95 21.19
N THR A 81 4.28 -0.10 20.65
CA THR A 81 4.69 -0.15 19.25
C THR A 81 3.50 0.04 18.31
N LYS A 82 2.37 -0.62 18.59
CA LYS A 82 1.14 -0.49 17.81
C LYS A 82 0.61 0.94 17.83
N GLN A 83 0.60 1.59 18.97
CA GLN A 83 0.14 2.97 19.12
C GLN A 83 1.05 3.96 18.39
N ASP A 84 2.36 3.80 18.51
CA ASP A 84 3.33 4.64 17.82
C ASP A 84 3.18 4.52 16.31
N PHE A 85 3.07 3.30 15.82
CA PHE A 85 2.85 3.03 14.40
C PHE A 85 1.54 3.66 13.91
N LEU A 86 0.45 3.47 14.65
CA LEU A 86 -0.86 4.01 14.28
C LEU A 86 -0.84 5.53 14.23
N SER A 87 -0.18 6.20 15.17
CA SER A 87 -0.01 7.65 15.16
C SER A 87 0.72 8.13 13.90
N GLN A 88 1.83 7.46 13.55
CA GLN A 88 2.61 7.81 12.36
C GLN A 88 1.85 7.48 11.07
N LEU A 89 1.13 6.37 11.05
CA LEU A 89 0.29 5.98 9.91
C LEU A 89 -0.79 7.03 9.64
N ARG A 90 -1.48 7.49 10.66
CA ARG A 90 -2.51 8.53 10.51
C ARG A 90 -1.96 9.81 9.90
N ARG A 91 -0.76 10.24 10.31
CA ARG A 91 -0.10 11.41 9.72
C ARG A 91 0.27 11.16 8.27
N THR A 92 0.81 10.00 7.97
CA THR A 92 1.19 9.61 6.61
C THR A 92 -0.02 9.56 5.69
N LEU A 93 -1.15 9.06 6.19
CA LEU A 93 -2.38 8.91 5.41
C LEU A 93 -3.12 10.24 5.16
N GLU A 94 -2.70 11.34 5.78
CA GLU A 94 -3.24 12.68 5.46
C GLU A 94 -3.05 13.05 3.98
N GLY A 95 -2.00 12.53 3.34
CA GLY A 95 -1.76 12.70 1.91
C GLY A 95 -2.46 11.69 1.01
N TYR A 96 -3.26 10.78 1.57
CA TYR A 96 -3.99 9.74 0.85
C TYR A 96 -5.49 10.04 0.84
N MET A 97 -6.20 9.44 -0.10
CA MET A 97 -7.66 9.53 -0.18
C MET A 97 -8.29 8.33 0.52
N TYR A 98 -9.32 8.58 1.32
CA TYR A 98 -10.04 7.52 2.03
C TYR A 98 -11.20 6.98 1.18
N TYR A 99 -11.22 5.67 0.96
CA TYR A 99 -12.25 4.98 0.18
C TYR A 99 -13.27 4.21 1.05
N GLY A 100 -13.19 4.36 2.35
CA GLY A 100 -14.19 3.80 3.26
C GLY A 100 -13.78 2.46 3.86
N LYS A 101 -14.73 1.89 4.58
CA LYS A 101 -14.59 0.58 5.22
C LYS A 101 -15.05 -0.50 4.26
N LYS A 102 -14.28 -1.59 4.18
CA LYS A 102 -14.60 -2.75 3.37
C LYS A 102 -14.52 -4.01 4.22
N LYS A 103 -15.24 -5.04 3.81
CA LYS A 103 -15.14 -6.35 4.43
C LYS A 103 -13.92 -7.07 3.85
N GLY A 104 -12.98 -7.46 4.71
CA GLY A 104 -11.81 -8.25 4.32
C GLY A 104 -12.13 -9.74 4.17
N MET A 105 -11.10 -10.52 3.81
CA MET A 105 -11.26 -11.96 3.53
C MET A 105 -11.83 -12.76 4.68
N ASN A 106 -11.43 -12.46 5.90
CA ASN A 106 -11.85 -13.20 7.10
C ASN A 106 -13.07 -12.58 7.79
N GLY A 107 -13.85 -11.76 7.07
CA GLY A 107 -14.97 -11.02 7.65
C GLY A 107 -14.56 -9.81 8.48
N ASN A 108 -13.28 -9.54 8.61
CA ASN A 108 -12.78 -8.37 9.30
C ASN A 108 -13.10 -7.09 8.53
N ILE A 109 -13.33 -6.01 9.25
CA ILE A 109 -13.52 -4.69 8.64
C ILE A 109 -12.16 -4.03 8.48
N VAL A 110 -11.87 -3.57 7.27
CA VAL A 110 -10.63 -2.87 6.93
C VAL A 110 -10.92 -1.48 6.42
N ASP A 111 -9.97 -0.57 6.62
CA ASP A 111 -9.99 0.76 6.03
C ASP A 111 -9.16 0.75 4.74
N VAL A 112 -9.69 1.35 3.69
CA VAL A 112 -9.03 1.42 2.38
C VAL A 112 -8.69 2.86 2.05
N TYR A 113 -7.43 3.09 1.73
CA TYR A 113 -6.91 4.38 1.28
C TYR A 113 -6.23 4.21 -0.07
N GLY A 114 -6.16 5.28 -0.83
CA GLY A 114 -5.43 5.29 -2.09
C GLY A 114 -4.54 6.52 -2.20
N SER A 115 -3.46 6.39 -2.96
CA SER A 115 -2.62 7.52 -3.34
C SER A 115 -3.44 8.51 -4.19
N GLN A 116 -2.91 9.71 -4.39
CA GLN A 116 -3.59 10.73 -5.19
C GLN A 116 -3.84 10.23 -6.61
N ILE A 117 -4.98 10.63 -7.16
CA ILE A 117 -5.36 10.27 -8.53
C ILE A 117 -4.50 11.05 -9.52
N ILE A 118 -3.86 10.31 -10.44
CA ILE A 118 -3.07 10.87 -11.54
C ILE A 118 -3.65 10.31 -12.84
N ASP A 119 -4.15 11.17 -13.70
CA ASP A 119 -4.77 10.77 -14.98
C ASP A 119 -5.86 9.71 -14.82
N GLY A 120 -6.68 9.84 -13.78
CA GLY A 120 -7.78 8.91 -13.48
C GLY A 120 -7.35 7.58 -12.88
N VAL A 121 -6.08 7.46 -12.46
CA VAL A 121 -5.50 6.22 -11.92
C VAL A 121 -4.93 6.44 -10.53
N VAL A 122 -5.18 5.49 -9.64
CA VAL A 122 -4.55 5.38 -8.33
C VAL A 122 -3.44 4.35 -8.42
N HIS A 123 -2.24 4.67 -7.96
CA HIS A 123 -1.07 3.81 -8.10
C HIS A 123 -0.71 3.02 -6.85
N GLU A 124 -1.33 3.32 -5.73
CA GLU A 124 -1.13 2.58 -4.48
C GLU A 124 -2.43 2.51 -3.71
N LEU A 125 -2.78 1.31 -3.25
CA LEU A 125 -3.88 1.10 -2.31
C LEU A 125 -3.31 0.64 -0.97
N ILE A 126 -3.84 1.21 0.10
CA ILE A 126 -3.51 0.84 1.47
C ILE A 126 -4.73 0.18 2.07
N VAL A 127 -4.57 -1.04 2.55
CA VAL A 127 -5.60 -1.78 3.27
C VAL A 127 -5.13 -1.98 4.70
N PHE A 128 -5.82 -1.37 5.63
CA PHE A 128 -5.44 -1.36 7.04
C PHE A 128 -6.52 -1.99 7.90
N ASN A 129 -6.10 -2.94 8.75
CA ASN A 129 -6.97 -3.54 9.74
C ASN A 129 -6.70 -2.91 11.11
N PRO A 130 -7.61 -2.08 11.63
CA PRO A 130 -7.39 -1.39 12.90
C PRO A 130 -7.41 -2.31 14.12
N GLU A 131 -8.03 -3.50 14.02
CA GLU A 131 -8.10 -4.44 15.14
C GLU A 131 -6.76 -5.10 15.42
N ASN A 132 -6.06 -5.57 14.38
CA ASN A 132 -4.82 -6.33 14.55
C ASN A 132 -3.56 -5.59 14.12
N GLY A 133 -3.69 -4.37 13.56
CA GLY A 133 -2.57 -3.58 13.08
C GLY A 133 -1.92 -4.10 11.80
N SER A 134 -2.59 -4.99 11.07
CA SER A 134 -2.07 -5.47 9.76
C SER A 134 -2.28 -4.41 8.69
N LEU A 135 -1.28 -4.25 7.84
CA LEU A 135 -1.27 -3.26 6.78
C LEU A 135 -0.77 -3.90 5.49
N PHE A 136 -1.49 -3.63 4.41
CA PHE A 136 -1.08 -4.02 3.06
C PHE A 136 -0.91 -2.76 2.22
N SER A 137 0.25 -2.60 1.62
CA SER A 137 0.48 -1.62 0.57
C SER A 137 0.53 -2.35 -0.76
N MET A 138 -0.38 -2.02 -1.67
CA MET A 138 -0.50 -2.67 -2.96
C MET A 138 -0.26 -1.65 -4.06
N ARG A 139 0.91 -1.69 -4.65
CA ARG A 139 1.22 -0.87 -5.83
C ARG A 139 0.64 -1.49 -7.08
N GLY A 140 0.18 -0.65 -7.98
CA GLY A 140 -0.39 -1.09 -9.25
C GLY A 140 -0.94 0.07 -10.05
N SER A 141 -1.92 -0.22 -10.88
CA SER A 141 -2.65 0.79 -11.65
C SER A 141 -4.13 0.51 -11.52
N TYR A 142 -4.79 1.28 -10.67
CA TYR A 142 -6.19 1.09 -10.32
C TYR A 142 -7.01 2.26 -10.90
N PRO A 143 -7.77 2.03 -11.99
CA PRO A 143 -8.68 3.07 -12.48
C PRO A 143 -9.67 3.48 -11.40
N VAL A 144 -9.85 4.79 -11.23
CA VAL A 144 -10.72 5.32 -10.18
C VAL A 144 -12.15 4.82 -10.31
N ASP A 145 -12.62 4.57 -11.53
CA ASP A 145 -13.95 4.03 -11.80
C ASP A 145 -14.13 2.63 -11.24
N GLU A 146 -13.09 1.80 -11.32
CA GLU A 146 -13.10 0.44 -10.74
C GLU A 146 -13.11 0.48 -9.21
N LEU A 147 -12.40 1.43 -8.60
CA LEU A 147 -12.43 1.61 -7.15
C LEU A 147 -13.81 2.04 -6.66
N GLN A 148 -14.46 2.95 -7.37
CA GLN A 148 -15.83 3.40 -7.06
C GLN A 148 -16.84 2.28 -7.24
N ALA A 149 -16.63 1.39 -8.20
CA ALA A 149 -17.51 0.24 -8.43
C ALA A 149 -17.50 -0.78 -7.29
N LEU A 150 -16.46 -0.80 -6.45
CA LEU A 150 -16.39 -1.69 -5.28
C LEU A 150 -17.44 -1.35 -4.21
N ASP A 151 -18.02 -0.17 -4.23
CA ASP A 151 -19.05 0.28 -3.28
C ASP A 151 -20.45 -0.22 -3.63
N LYS A 152 -20.58 -0.87 -4.75
CA LYS A 152 -21.84 -1.43 -5.27
C LYS A 152 -21.82 -2.95 -5.14
#